data_71f8fcfb2ac416f7c65f8eedd203bd1b
#
_entry.id   71f8fcfb2ac416f7c65f8eedd203bd1b
#
_cell.length_a   1.000
_cell.length_b   1.000
_cell.length_c   1.000
_cell.angle_alpha   90.00
_cell.angle_beta   90.00
_cell.angle_gamma   90.00
#
_symmetry.space_group_name_H-M   'P 1'
#
loop_
_entity.id
_entity.type
_entity.pdbx_description
1 polymer ?
#
loop_
_entity_poly.entity_id
_entity_poly.type
_entity_poly.pdbx_seq_one_letter_code
_entity_poly.pdbx_strand_id
1 'polypeptide(L)'
;MFKKVVIVLAVILAALAAFVATRPADYRVVRSRTVAAPPDVVHAYVSDFHKWPEWSPWEKLDPAMKRDFSGAPSGTGAEYHWSGNSDVGEGQMTITDSRPPQSVTIRLEFLKPFAATSTTQFDFAPSGAGTNVTWTMNGHNNFMAKAFSAFMDMDKMIGADFEKGLAGLDAATVAARRQ
;
A
#
# COMPACT_ATOMS: atom_id res chain seq x y z
N MET A 1 6.93 45.38 19.83
CA MET A 1 5.97 44.25 19.71
C MET A 1 6.34 43.29 18.58
N PHE A 2 6.59 43.73 17.36
CA PHE A 2 6.91 42.88 16.19
C PHE A 2 8.08 41.91 16.43
N LYS A 3 9.24 42.37 16.94
CA LYS A 3 10.40 41.48 17.24
C LYS A 3 10.07 40.34 18.22
N LYS A 4 9.24 40.60 19.24
CA LYS A 4 8.83 39.57 20.21
C LYS A 4 7.94 38.50 19.55
N VAL A 5 7.04 38.89 18.65
CA VAL A 5 6.19 37.97 17.88
C VAL A 5 7.04 37.08 16.97
N VAL A 6 8.01 37.67 16.26
CA VAL A 6 8.93 36.90 15.39
C VAL A 6 9.74 35.87 16.18
N ILE A 7 10.27 36.27 17.36
CA ILE A 7 11.03 35.36 18.23
C ILE A 7 10.14 34.21 18.71
N VAL A 8 8.91 34.50 19.15
CA VAL A 8 7.97 33.46 19.60
C VAL A 8 7.64 32.49 18.48
N LEU A 9 7.36 32.98 17.27
CA LEU A 9 7.12 32.11 16.10
C LEU A 9 8.34 31.24 15.75
N ALA A 10 9.54 31.83 15.80
CA ALA A 10 10.76 31.06 15.55
C ALA A 10 10.97 29.93 16.59
N VAL A 11 10.69 30.19 17.85
CA VAL A 11 10.77 29.19 18.94
C VAL A 11 9.72 28.08 18.72
N ILE A 12 8.49 28.44 18.35
CA ILE A 12 7.44 27.47 18.07
C ILE A 12 7.84 26.58 16.89
N LEU A 13 8.33 27.16 15.79
CA LEU A 13 8.79 26.41 14.61
C LEU A 13 9.97 25.48 14.95
N ALA A 14 10.93 25.96 15.74
CA ALA A 14 12.06 25.16 16.18
C ALA A 14 11.61 23.98 17.07
N ALA A 15 10.67 24.23 17.99
CA ALA A 15 10.10 23.18 18.83
C ALA A 15 9.33 22.15 18.01
N LEU A 16 8.55 22.59 17.03
CA LEU A 16 7.82 21.73 16.11
C LEU A 16 8.79 20.87 15.26
N ALA A 17 9.82 21.48 14.70
CA ALA A 17 10.84 20.76 13.93
C ALA A 17 11.58 19.73 14.79
N ALA A 18 11.94 20.07 16.03
CA ALA A 18 12.53 19.13 16.97
C ALA A 18 11.57 17.97 17.31
N PHE A 19 10.28 18.27 17.55
CA PHE A 19 9.26 17.26 17.79
C PHE A 19 9.11 16.29 16.61
N VAL A 20 9.05 16.78 15.37
CA VAL A 20 8.98 15.96 14.15
C VAL A 20 10.27 15.13 14.00
N ALA A 21 11.43 15.69 14.28
CA ALA A 21 12.71 14.98 14.19
C ALA A 21 12.76 13.75 15.10
N THR A 22 12.14 13.81 16.28
CA THR A 22 12.09 12.69 17.24
C THR A 22 11.11 11.58 16.85
N ARG A 23 10.24 11.79 15.85
CA ARG A 23 9.28 10.75 15.42
C ARG A 23 10.00 9.62 14.69
N PRO A 24 9.54 8.35 14.86
CA PRO A 24 10.05 7.22 14.10
C PRO A 24 9.97 7.50 12.60
N ALA A 25 11.03 7.15 11.89
CA ALA A 25 11.03 7.24 10.44
C ALA A 25 10.41 5.98 9.80
N ASP A 26 10.67 4.83 10.38
CA ASP A 26 10.12 3.58 9.88
C ASP A 26 8.68 3.40 10.33
N TYR A 27 7.84 2.93 9.40
CA TYR A 27 6.47 2.56 9.69
C TYR A 27 6.17 1.16 9.18
N ARG A 28 5.22 0.51 9.82
CA ARG A 28 4.72 -0.79 9.43
C ARG A 28 3.21 -0.83 9.61
N VAL A 29 2.50 -1.19 8.55
CA VAL A 29 1.05 -1.42 8.55
C VAL A 29 0.81 -2.90 8.26
N VAL A 30 -0.04 -3.55 9.06
CA VAL A 30 -0.36 -4.98 8.90
C VAL A 30 -1.85 -5.18 9.06
N ARG A 31 -2.46 -5.91 8.11
CA ARG A 31 -3.84 -6.40 8.23
C ARG A 31 -3.90 -7.84 7.75
N SER A 32 -4.80 -8.61 8.34
CA SER A 32 -5.01 -10.01 7.98
C SER A 32 -6.48 -10.32 7.85
N ARG A 33 -6.81 -11.23 6.91
CA ARG A 33 -8.16 -11.72 6.70
C ARG A 33 -8.13 -13.15 6.20
N THR A 34 -9.07 -13.97 6.66
CA THR A 34 -9.33 -15.27 6.03
C THR A 34 -10.16 -15.08 4.77
N VAL A 35 -9.62 -15.52 3.64
CA VAL A 35 -10.22 -15.53 2.31
C VAL A 35 -10.75 -16.93 2.03
N ALA A 36 -11.98 -17.06 1.52
CA ALA A 36 -12.64 -18.36 1.27
C ALA A 36 -12.20 -19.00 -0.04
N ALA A 37 -10.89 -19.00 -0.31
CA ALA A 37 -10.28 -19.63 -1.48
C ALA A 37 -8.94 -20.28 -1.10
N PRO A 38 -8.49 -21.35 -1.82
CA PRO A 38 -7.21 -21.98 -1.58
C PRO A 38 -6.03 -21.03 -1.84
N PRO A 39 -4.85 -21.25 -1.20
CA PRO A 39 -3.69 -20.35 -1.32
C PRO A 39 -3.19 -20.13 -2.74
N ASP A 40 -3.24 -21.12 -3.62
CA ASP A 40 -2.84 -21.01 -5.02
C ASP A 40 -3.73 -20.06 -5.81
N VAL A 41 -5.05 -20.08 -5.57
CA VAL A 41 -6.00 -19.17 -6.19
C VAL A 41 -5.76 -17.73 -5.71
N VAL A 42 -5.60 -17.55 -4.39
CA VAL A 42 -5.35 -16.22 -3.81
C VAL A 42 -4.02 -15.65 -4.28
N HIS A 43 -2.97 -16.47 -4.30
CA HIS A 43 -1.66 -16.10 -4.82
C HIS A 43 -1.75 -15.63 -6.28
N ALA A 44 -2.47 -16.36 -7.15
CA ALA A 44 -2.63 -16.01 -8.56
C ALA A 44 -3.37 -14.67 -8.77
N TYR A 45 -4.23 -14.26 -7.83
CA TYR A 45 -4.89 -12.95 -7.86
C TYR A 45 -3.98 -11.80 -7.45
N VAL A 46 -3.06 -12.04 -6.52
CA VAL A 46 -2.13 -11.02 -6.03
C VAL A 46 -0.90 -10.90 -6.95
N SER A 47 -0.41 -12.01 -7.50
CA SER A 47 0.80 -12.05 -8.34
C SER A 47 0.58 -11.62 -9.79
N ASP A 48 -0.65 -11.33 -10.19
CA ASP A 48 -1.02 -10.86 -11.52
C ASP A 48 -1.68 -9.48 -11.42
N PHE A 49 -0.97 -8.42 -11.80
CA PHE A 49 -1.48 -7.05 -11.73
C PHE A 49 -2.71 -6.80 -12.63
N HIS A 50 -2.93 -7.60 -13.69
CA HIS A 50 -4.13 -7.51 -14.52
C HIS A 50 -5.41 -7.88 -13.78
N LYS A 51 -5.31 -8.59 -12.63
CA LYS A 51 -6.44 -8.95 -11.77
C LYS A 51 -6.72 -7.94 -10.66
N TRP A 52 -5.82 -6.98 -10.43
CA TRP A 52 -5.98 -5.98 -9.37
C TRP A 52 -7.23 -5.12 -9.51
N PRO A 53 -7.70 -4.74 -10.73
CA PRO A 53 -8.96 -4.02 -10.89
C PRO A 53 -10.19 -4.72 -10.30
N GLU A 54 -10.14 -6.03 -10.12
CA GLU A 54 -11.26 -6.80 -9.56
C GLU A 54 -11.40 -6.63 -8.05
N TRP A 55 -10.29 -6.35 -7.33
CA TRP A 55 -10.26 -6.38 -5.87
C TRP A 55 -9.61 -5.18 -5.19
N SER A 56 -8.66 -4.50 -5.81
CA SER A 56 -7.94 -3.38 -5.20
C SER A 56 -8.86 -2.17 -5.00
N PRO A 57 -8.89 -1.58 -3.79
CA PRO A 57 -9.76 -0.44 -3.50
C PRO A 57 -9.37 0.82 -4.29
N TRP A 58 -8.09 0.99 -4.60
CA TRP A 58 -7.58 2.16 -5.33
C TRP A 58 -7.96 2.16 -6.80
N GLU A 59 -8.22 1.01 -7.38
CA GLU A 59 -8.61 0.88 -8.79
C GLU A 59 -9.97 1.53 -9.12
N LYS A 60 -10.77 1.81 -8.08
CA LYS A 60 -12.11 2.39 -8.21
C LYS A 60 -12.15 3.89 -7.92
N LEU A 61 -11.04 4.48 -7.43
CA LEU A 61 -11.00 5.90 -7.06
C LEU A 61 -10.93 6.84 -8.28
N ASP A 62 -10.36 6.35 -9.39
CA ASP A 62 -10.30 7.10 -10.64
C ASP A 62 -10.63 6.18 -11.83
N PRO A 63 -11.86 6.23 -12.37
CA PRO A 63 -12.24 5.43 -13.54
C PRO A 63 -11.43 5.77 -14.80
N ALA A 64 -10.85 6.98 -14.87
CA ALA A 64 -10.04 7.44 -16.00
C ALA A 64 -8.53 7.20 -15.79
N MET A 65 -8.14 6.56 -14.69
CA MET A 65 -6.74 6.24 -14.38
C MET A 65 -6.09 5.45 -15.51
N LYS A 66 -4.95 5.93 -15.99
CA LYS A 66 -4.14 5.22 -16.97
C LYS A 66 -3.38 4.11 -16.27
N ARG A 67 -3.37 2.94 -16.88
CA ARG A 67 -2.67 1.74 -16.42
C ARG A 67 -1.75 1.26 -17.52
N ASP A 68 -0.51 0.99 -17.19
CA ASP A 68 0.48 0.41 -18.07
C ASP A 68 1.12 -0.79 -17.37
N PHE A 69 1.15 -1.92 -18.08
CA PHE A 69 1.70 -3.18 -17.58
C PHE A 69 2.90 -3.54 -18.42
N SER A 70 4.00 -3.90 -17.76
CA SER A 70 5.26 -4.27 -18.42
C SER A 70 5.96 -5.39 -17.66
N GLY A 71 7.11 -5.83 -18.18
CA GLY A 71 7.87 -6.91 -17.58
C GLY A 71 7.23 -8.29 -17.77
N ALA A 72 7.27 -9.12 -16.74
CA ALA A 72 6.66 -10.43 -16.75
C ALA A 72 5.11 -10.33 -16.72
N PRO A 73 4.37 -11.26 -17.32
CA PRO A 73 2.91 -11.24 -17.31
C PRO A 73 2.32 -11.43 -15.89
N SER A 74 3.06 -12.10 -15.01
CA SER A 74 2.72 -12.29 -13.59
C SER A 74 3.94 -12.77 -12.80
N GLY A 75 3.89 -12.69 -11.47
CA GLY A 75 4.99 -13.11 -10.59
C GLY A 75 6.18 -12.18 -10.65
N THR A 76 7.35 -12.68 -10.27
CA THR A 76 8.58 -11.88 -10.19
C THR A 76 8.91 -11.21 -11.52
N GLY A 77 9.14 -9.89 -11.48
CA GLY A 77 9.43 -9.07 -12.66
C GLY A 77 8.18 -8.49 -13.35
N ALA A 78 6.97 -8.76 -12.87
CA ALA A 78 5.78 -8.07 -13.33
C ALA A 78 5.81 -6.62 -12.83
N GLU A 79 5.42 -5.68 -13.70
CA GLU A 79 5.39 -4.25 -13.41
C GLU A 79 4.02 -3.66 -13.75
N TYR A 80 3.60 -2.69 -12.94
CA TYR A 80 2.37 -1.95 -13.09
C TYR A 80 2.61 -0.46 -12.81
N HIS A 81 2.35 0.39 -13.79
CA HIS A 81 2.41 1.84 -13.67
C HIS A 81 1.01 2.40 -13.70
N TRP A 82 0.73 3.39 -12.84
CA TRP A 82 -0.52 4.12 -12.86
C TRP A 82 -0.31 5.63 -12.87
N SER A 83 -1.24 6.34 -13.50
CA SER A 83 -1.29 7.80 -13.46
C SER A 83 -2.74 8.25 -13.55
N GLY A 84 -3.21 8.96 -12.53
CA GLY A 84 -4.58 9.42 -12.43
C GLY A 84 -4.75 10.75 -11.71
N ASN A 85 -5.94 10.96 -11.16
CA ASN A 85 -6.31 12.19 -10.46
C ASN A 85 -5.56 12.35 -9.11
N SER A 86 -5.89 13.39 -8.33
CA SER A 86 -5.27 13.67 -7.03
C SER A 86 -5.46 12.58 -5.97
N ASP A 87 -6.48 11.71 -6.13
CA ASP A 87 -6.80 10.67 -5.15
C ASP A 87 -5.94 9.42 -5.32
N VAL A 88 -5.48 9.15 -6.54
CA VAL A 88 -4.61 8.01 -6.85
C VAL A 88 -3.17 8.43 -7.17
N GLY A 89 -2.94 9.66 -7.64
CA GLY A 89 -1.62 10.17 -7.98
C GLY A 89 -0.97 9.43 -9.14
N GLU A 90 0.35 9.27 -9.06
CA GLU A 90 1.16 8.55 -10.05
C GLU A 90 2.19 7.68 -9.33
N GLY A 91 2.41 6.48 -9.82
CA GLY A 91 3.39 5.57 -9.24
C GLY A 91 3.56 4.29 -10.02
N GLN A 92 4.33 3.38 -9.42
CA GLN A 92 4.60 2.07 -10.00
C GLN A 92 4.73 1.00 -8.92
N MET A 93 4.45 -0.23 -9.31
CA MET A 93 4.70 -1.44 -8.53
C MET A 93 5.52 -2.42 -9.34
N THR A 94 6.45 -3.09 -8.69
CA THR A 94 7.22 -4.20 -9.28
C THR A 94 7.18 -5.38 -8.33
N ILE A 95 6.77 -6.56 -8.80
CA ILE A 95 6.90 -7.80 -8.02
C ILE A 95 8.37 -8.18 -7.98
N THR A 96 8.98 -8.05 -6.81
CA THR A 96 10.41 -8.33 -6.61
C THR A 96 10.66 -9.79 -6.22
N ASP A 97 9.69 -10.46 -5.60
CA ASP A 97 9.75 -11.88 -5.26
C ASP A 97 8.32 -12.48 -5.27
N SER A 98 8.20 -13.68 -5.79
CA SER A 98 6.95 -14.43 -5.83
C SER A 98 7.23 -15.90 -5.58
N ARG A 99 6.65 -16.45 -4.51
CA ARG A 99 6.83 -17.84 -4.06
C ARG A 99 5.48 -18.54 -3.98
N PRO A 100 4.99 -19.11 -5.08
CA PRO A 100 3.72 -19.80 -5.07
C PRO A 100 3.73 -21.02 -4.14
N PRO A 101 2.68 -21.27 -3.36
CA PRO A 101 1.54 -20.40 -3.10
C PRO A 101 1.71 -19.56 -1.82
N GLN A 102 2.95 -19.28 -1.39
CA GLN A 102 3.31 -18.84 -0.03
C GLN A 102 3.32 -17.33 0.13
N SER A 103 3.93 -16.58 -0.82
CA SER A 103 4.09 -15.13 -0.67
C SER A 103 4.31 -14.39 -1.98
N VAL A 104 4.01 -13.09 -1.95
CA VAL A 104 4.35 -12.11 -3.00
C VAL A 104 4.92 -10.87 -2.33
N THR A 105 6.09 -10.42 -2.78
CA THR A 105 6.73 -9.17 -2.33
C THR A 105 6.75 -8.18 -3.49
N ILE A 106 6.30 -6.96 -3.21
CA ILE A 106 6.13 -5.89 -4.18
C ILE A 106 6.88 -4.66 -3.70
N ARG A 107 7.67 -4.07 -4.56
CA ARG A 107 8.20 -2.72 -4.40
C ARG A 107 7.15 -1.75 -4.93
N LEU A 108 6.73 -0.82 -4.07
CA LEU A 108 5.73 0.20 -4.36
C LEU A 108 6.42 1.57 -4.33
N GLU A 109 6.34 2.29 -5.42
CA GLU A 109 6.94 3.61 -5.60
C GLU A 109 5.87 4.63 -5.98
N PHE A 110 5.64 5.60 -5.10
CA PHE A 110 4.85 6.77 -5.43
C PHE A 110 5.75 7.81 -6.09
N LEU A 111 5.29 8.41 -7.18
CA LEU A 111 6.00 9.45 -7.92
C LEU A 111 5.35 10.82 -7.69
N LYS A 112 4.02 10.87 -7.61
CA LYS A 112 3.22 12.08 -7.34
C LYS A 112 2.11 11.77 -6.34
N PRO A 113 1.69 12.76 -5.50
CA PRO A 113 2.23 14.12 -5.37
C PRO A 113 3.58 14.19 -4.66
N PHE A 114 3.97 13.17 -3.88
CA PHE A 114 5.21 13.09 -3.12
C PHE A 114 5.91 11.77 -3.39
N ALA A 115 7.19 11.83 -3.73
CA ALA A 115 7.99 10.63 -3.95
C ALA A 115 8.17 9.86 -2.63
N ALA A 116 7.85 8.56 -2.67
CA ALA A 116 8.02 7.64 -1.55
C ALA A 116 8.20 6.21 -2.08
N THR A 117 8.98 5.41 -1.38
CA THR A 117 9.14 3.99 -1.69
C THR A 117 8.80 3.15 -0.47
N SER A 118 8.04 2.09 -0.69
CA SER A 118 7.64 1.12 0.32
C SER A 118 7.83 -0.30 -0.21
N THR A 119 7.95 -1.25 0.71
CA THR A 119 7.84 -2.66 0.38
C THR A 119 6.53 -3.18 0.94
N THR A 120 5.72 -3.78 0.10
CA THR A 120 4.51 -4.47 0.52
C THR A 120 4.67 -5.97 0.29
N GLN A 121 4.15 -6.76 1.22
CA GLN A 121 4.24 -8.22 1.21
C GLN A 121 2.88 -8.82 1.53
N PHE A 122 2.54 -9.84 0.78
CA PHE A 122 1.41 -10.72 1.05
C PHE A 122 1.94 -12.08 1.43
N ASP A 123 1.48 -12.60 2.55
CA ASP A 123 1.75 -13.97 3.02
C ASP A 123 0.44 -14.76 3.02
N PHE A 124 0.48 -15.99 2.51
CA PHE A 124 -0.68 -16.86 2.34
C PHE A 124 -0.48 -18.14 3.15
N ALA A 125 -1.21 -18.26 4.25
CA ALA A 125 -1.19 -19.46 5.10
C ALA A 125 -2.51 -20.22 4.97
N PRO A 126 -2.49 -21.54 4.72
CA PRO A 126 -3.70 -22.35 4.73
C PRO A 126 -4.49 -22.19 6.03
N SER A 127 -5.82 -22.03 5.95
CA SER A 127 -6.70 -21.85 7.09
C SER A 127 -8.04 -22.57 6.84
N GLY A 128 -8.16 -23.80 7.32
CA GLY A 128 -9.30 -24.65 7.00
C GLY A 128 -9.44 -24.88 5.49
N ALA A 129 -10.60 -24.56 4.93
CA ALA A 129 -10.85 -24.64 3.48
C ALA A 129 -10.44 -23.35 2.72
N GLY A 130 -9.85 -22.38 3.40
CA GLY A 130 -9.46 -21.08 2.85
C GLY A 130 -8.00 -20.73 3.13
N THR A 131 -7.70 -19.45 3.05
CA THR A 131 -6.36 -18.88 3.21
C THR A 131 -6.40 -17.70 4.17
N ASN A 132 -5.57 -17.72 5.20
CA ASN A 132 -5.30 -16.51 5.98
C ASN A 132 -4.27 -15.68 5.19
N VAL A 133 -4.73 -14.52 4.70
CA VAL A 133 -3.90 -13.56 3.96
C VAL A 133 -3.44 -12.49 4.94
N THR A 134 -2.12 -12.32 5.05
CA THR A 134 -1.53 -11.20 5.79
C THR A 134 -0.91 -10.23 4.81
N TRP A 135 -1.38 -8.99 4.84
CA TRP A 135 -0.84 -7.89 4.04
C TRP A 135 -0.02 -6.96 4.92
N THR A 136 1.27 -6.86 4.65
CA THR A 136 2.22 -6.01 5.37
C THR A 136 2.77 -4.95 4.43
N MET A 137 2.85 -3.71 4.88
CA MET A 137 3.61 -2.64 4.23
C MET A 137 4.64 -2.08 5.19
N ASN A 138 5.86 -1.96 4.72
CA ASN A 138 6.97 -1.32 5.43
C ASN A 138 7.50 -0.16 4.58
N GLY A 139 7.78 0.96 5.22
CA GLY A 139 8.34 2.11 4.54
C GLY A 139 9.13 3.00 5.47
N HIS A 140 9.79 4.00 4.87
CA HIS A 140 10.60 4.97 5.58
C HIS A 140 10.11 6.39 5.27
N ASN A 141 9.71 7.11 6.29
CA ASN A 141 9.23 8.49 6.19
C ASN A 141 10.42 9.46 6.16
N ASN A 142 10.51 10.26 5.13
CA ASN A 142 11.35 11.46 5.14
C ASN A 142 10.79 12.50 6.13
N PHE A 143 11.52 13.60 6.33
CA PHE A 143 11.11 14.63 7.31
C PHE A 143 9.69 15.18 7.05
N MET A 144 9.31 15.41 5.80
CA MET A 144 7.97 15.92 5.45
C MET A 144 6.88 14.88 5.74
N ALA A 145 7.11 13.62 5.38
CA ALA A 145 6.20 12.51 5.70
C ALA A 145 6.08 12.28 7.22
N LYS A 146 7.17 12.44 7.99
CA LYS A 146 7.14 12.44 9.46
C LYS A 146 6.30 13.58 10.03
N ALA A 147 6.41 14.79 9.46
CA ALA A 147 5.60 15.94 9.87
C ALA A 147 4.10 15.66 9.64
N PHE A 148 3.75 15.05 8.50
CA PHE A 148 2.38 14.65 8.19
C PHE A 148 1.87 13.55 9.13
N SER A 149 2.66 12.50 9.34
CA SER A 149 2.31 11.37 10.22
C SER A 149 2.25 11.75 11.70
N ALA A 150 2.85 12.86 12.11
CA ALA A 150 2.74 13.37 13.48
C ALA A 150 1.31 13.82 13.85
N PHE A 151 0.50 14.16 12.84
CA PHE A 151 -0.88 14.65 12.99
C PHE A 151 -1.94 13.70 12.41
N MET A 152 -1.51 12.68 11.63
CA MET A 152 -2.41 11.71 11.01
C MET A 152 -1.99 10.29 11.36
N ASP A 153 -2.96 9.48 11.74
CA ASP A 153 -2.77 8.06 12.02
C ASP A 153 -2.68 7.27 10.70
N MET A 154 -1.44 7.12 10.22
CA MET A 154 -1.14 6.40 8.96
C MET A 154 -1.54 4.93 9.02
N ASP A 155 -1.37 4.27 10.19
CA ASP A 155 -1.78 2.87 10.35
C ASP A 155 -3.30 2.71 10.21
N LYS A 156 -4.06 3.62 10.80
CA LYS A 156 -5.52 3.60 10.69
C LYS A 156 -5.99 3.88 9.26
N MET A 157 -5.37 4.84 8.58
CA MET A 157 -5.77 5.25 7.23
C MET A 157 -5.43 4.17 6.19
N ILE A 158 -4.17 3.77 6.11
CA ILE A 158 -3.71 2.73 5.18
C ILE A 158 -4.33 1.37 5.55
N GLY A 159 -4.43 1.07 6.84
CA GLY A 159 -5.03 -0.16 7.33
C GLY A 159 -6.48 -0.33 6.94
N ALA A 160 -7.28 0.75 6.95
CA ALA A 160 -8.66 0.70 6.49
C ALA A 160 -8.76 0.34 5.00
N ASP A 161 -7.82 0.82 4.17
CA ASP A 161 -7.81 0.46 2.76
C ASP A 161 -7.32 -0.97 2.54
N PHE A 162 -6.38 -1.47 3.34
CA PHE A 162 -6.00 -2.88 3.33
C PHE A 162 -7.17 -3.80 3.69
N GLU A 163 -7.96 -3.43 4.69
CA GLU A 163 -9.16 -4.19 5.07
C GLU A 163 -10.19 -4.26 3.93
N LYS A 164 -10.42 -3.14 3.23
CA LYS A 164 -11.27 -3.10 2.02
C LYS A 164 -10.67 -3.97 0.90
N GLY A 165 -9.35 -3.87 0.66
CA GLY A 165 -8.65 -4.67 -0.34
C GLY A 165 -8.75 -6.15 -0.07
N LEU A 166 -8.50 -6.59 1.17
CA LEU A 166 -8.64 -7.99 1.57
C LEU A 166 -10.08 -8.49 1.46
N ALA A 167 -11.07 -7.65 1.74
CA ALA A 167 -12.47 -7.99 1.54
C ALA A 167 -12.81 -8.10 0.03
N GLY A 168 -12.25 -7.22 -0.79
CA GLY A 168 -12.36 -7.29 -2.26
C GLY A 168 -11.74 -8.56 -2.83
N LEU A 169 -10.54 -8.93 -2.35
CA LEU A 169 -9.84 -10.15 -2.75
C LEU A 169 -10.64 -11.41 -2.41
N ASP A 170 -11.25 -11.47 -1.22
CA ASP A 170 -12.16 -12.54 -0.83
C ASP A 170 -13.35 -12.65 -1.81
N ALA A 171 -14.00 -11.53 -2.10
CA ALA A 171 -15.13 -11.51 -3.01
C ALA A 171 -14.75 -11.94 -4.44
N ALA A 172 -13.63 -11.42 -4.98
CA ALA A 172 -13.15 -11.73 -6.33
C ALA A 172 -12.79 -13.21 -6.49
N THR A 173 -12.04 -13.77 -5.53
CA THR A 173 -11.62 -15.17 -5.57
C THR A 173 -12.79 -16.15 -5.40
N VAL A 174 -13.81 -15.81 -4.61
CA VAL A 174 -15.03 -16.60 -4.49
C VAL A 174 -15.86 -16.55 -5.78
N ALA A 175 -15.96 -15.38 -6.41
CA ALA A 175 -16.68 -15.22 -7.67
C ALA A 175 -16.06 -16.06 -8.80
N ALA A 176 -14.73 -16.07 -8.92
CA ALA A 176 -14.01 -16.87 -9.91
C ALA A 176 -14.22 -18.39 -9.79
N ARG A 177 -14.46 -18.89 -8.58
CA ARG A 177 -14.71 -20.32 -8.33
C ARG A 177 -16.12 -20.79 -8.72
N ARG A 178 -17.03 -19.88 -9.03
CA ARG A 178 -18.42 -20.17 -9.42
C ARG A 178 -18.62 -20.19 -10.93
N GLN A 179 -17.61 -19.79 -11.68
CA GLN A 179 -17.58 -19.82 -13.15
C GLN A 179 -16.93 -21.14 -13.64
#